data_ccbc7ef1c93cfc3fec4029a83e6776fa
#
_entry.id   ccbc7ef1c93cfc3fec4029a83e6776fa
#
_cell.length_a   1.000
_cell.length_b   1.000
_cell.length_c   1.000
_cell.angle_alpha   90.00
_cell.angle_beta   90.00
_cell.angle_gamma   90.00
#
_symmetry.space_group_name_H-M   'P 1'
#
loop_
_entity.id
_entity.type
_entity.pdbx_description
1 polymer ?
#
loop_
_entity_poly.entity_id
_entity_poly.type
_entity_poly.pdbx_seq_one_letter_code
_entity_poly.pdbx_strand_id
1 'polypeptide(L)'
;MDEHYETPPGTVTIAPGVLTTIVRMATLAHPGVLRLAPRVPPSLPRLRGKGAQAEGLRVDVLEDETVTVDVHVIADPNASLTDLGKVVQTQIARALEHIAGVQVRSVNVFIDEIEFDASV
;
A
#
# COMPACT_ATOMS: atom_id res chain seq x y z
N MET A 1 26.17 26.62 -7.66
CA MET A 1 25.28 27.06 -8.64
C MET A 1 23.84 26.77 -8.29
N ASP A 2 23.06 27.75 -8.49
CA ASP A 2 21.70 27.67 -8.08
C ASP A 2 20.80 27.11 -9.14
N GLU A 3 20.32 25.96 -8.91
CA GLU A 3 19.41 25.31 -9.84
C GLU A 3 18.00 25.80 -9.59
N HIS A 4 17.81 27.04 -9.88
CA HIS A 4 16.54 27.65 -9.55
C HIS A 4 15.58 27.54 -10.73
N TYR A 5 14.64 26.63 -10.63
CA TYR A 5 13.63 26.46 -11.65
C TYR A 5 12.34 27.14 -11.24
N GLU A 6 11.85 27.99 -12.10
CA GLU A 6 10.54 28.56 -11.87
C GLU A 6 9.48 27.55 -12.21
N THR A 7 8.56 27.36 -11.29
CA THR A 7 7.45 26.45 -11.51
C THR A 7 6.36 27.16 -12.30
N PRO A 8 6.03 26.68 -13.48
CA PRO A 8 4.94 27.32 -14.23
C PRO A 8 3.61 27.12 -13.53
N PRO A 9 2.61 27.93 -13.82
CA PRO A 9 1.29 27.73 -13.25
C PRO A 9 0.69 26.41 -13.71
N GLY A 10 -0.13 25.86 -12.86
CA GLY A 10 -0.77 24.57 -13.13
C GLY A 10 -0.77 23.73 -11.89
N THR A 11 -1.32 22.53 -12.01
CA THR A 11 -1.42 21.60 -10.89
C THR A 11 -0.85 20.25 -11.28
N VAL A 12 -0.39 19.54 -10.25
CA VAL A 12 0.00 18.14 -10.42
C VAL A 12 -1.00 17.31 -9.63
N THR A 13 -1.67 16.42 -10.30
CA THR A 13 -2.67 15.58 -9.67
C THR A 13 -2.24 14.13 -9.79
N ILE A 14 -2.25 13.43 -8.67
CA ILE A 14 -1.91 12.02 -8.64
C ILE A 14 -3.20 11.23 -8.52
N ALA A 15 -3.49 10.42 -9.55
CA ALA A 15 -4.69 9.59 -9.51
C ALA A 15 -4.57 8.54 -8.42
N PRO A 16 -5.68 8.20 -7.74
CA PRO A 16 -5.62 7.18 -6.68
C PRO A 16 -5.06 5.84 -7.13
N GLY A 17 -5.22 5.50 -8.41
CA GLY A 17 -4.64 4.26 -8.93
C GLY A 17 -3.12 4.23 -8.89
N VAL A 18 -2.48 5.39 -8.91
CA VAL A 18 -1.03 5.45 -8.75
C VAL A 18 -0.64 5.01 -7.34
N LEU A 19 -1.45 5.39 -6.36
CA LEU A 19 -1.19 5.02 -4.98
C LEU A 19 -1.29 3.51 -4.79
N THR A 20 -2.26 2.85 -5.43
CA THR A 20 -2.36 1.40 -5.34
C THR A 20 -1.15 0.72 -5.97
N THR A 21 -0.63 1.26 -7.05
CA THR A 21 0.57 0.72 -7.67
C THR A 21 1.76 0.80 -6.73
N ILE A 22 1.92 1.94 -6.06
CA ILE A 22 3.02 2.12 -5.11
C ILE A 22 2.90 1.14 -3.95
N VAL A 23 1.69 1.00 -3.40
CA VAL A 23 1.45 0.08 -2.30
C VAL A 23 1.74 -1.36 -2.72
N ARG A 24 1.29 -1.74 -3.91
CA ARG A 24 1.52 -3.08 -4.42
C ARG A 24 3.02 -3.38 -4.54
N MET A 25 3.76 -2.46 -5.12
CA MET A 25 5.19 -2.64 -5.29
C MET A 25 5.91 -2.75 -3.96
N ALA A 26 5.56 -1.87 -3.01
CA ALA A 26 6.21 -1.88 -1.70
C ALA A 26 5.91 -3.18 -0.95
N THR A 27 4.67 -3.68 -1.07
CA THR A 27 4.28 -4.91 -0.40
C THR A 27 5.00 -6.11 -0.98
N LEU A 28 5.04 -6.20 -2.29
CA LEU A 28 5.65 -7.36 -2.97
C LEU A 28 7.17 -7.35 -2.90
N ALA A 29 7.76 -6.24 -2.49
CA ALA A 29 9.21 -6.19 -2.31
C ALA A 29 9.68 -7.01 -1.12
N HIS A 30 8.81 -7.32 -0.17
CA HIS A 30 9.20 -8.11 1.00
C HIS A 30 9.22 -9.59 0.62
N PRO A 31 10.35 -10.28 0.86
CA PRO A 31 10.46 -11.68 0.42
C PRO A 31 9.50 -12.63 1.14
N GLY A 32 8.98 -12.23 2.30
CA GLY A 32 8.01 -13.06 3.01
C GLY A 32 6.59 -12.94 2.48
N VAL A 33 6.34 -12.02 1.56
CA VAL A 33 5.03 -11.89 0.93
C VAL A 33 5.08 -12.64 -0.40
N LEU A 34 4.27 -13.70 -0.50
CA LEU A 34 4.21 -14.47 -1.74
C LEU A 34 3.41 -13.75 -2.80
N ARG A 35 2.28 -13.21 -2.40
CA ARG A 35 1.42 -12.45 -3.30
C ARG A 35 0.35 -11.75 -2.48
N LEU A 36 -0.37 -10.86 -3.14
CA LEU A 36 -1.53 -10.25 -2.51
C LEU A 36 -2.68 -11.24 -2.55
N ALA A 37 -3.58 -11.12 -1.57
CA ALA A 37 -4.76 -11.97 -1.54
C ALA A 37 -5.66 -11.62 -2.73
N PRO A 38 -6.43 -12.59 -3.24
CA PRO A 38 -7.16 -12.38 -4.49
C PRO A 38 -8.14 -11.23 -4.46
N ARG A 39 -8.66 -10.89 -3.29
CA ARG A 39 -9.61 -9.78 -3.21
C ARG A 39 -9.68 -9.26 -1.79
N VAL A 40 -10.10 -8.00 -1.68
CA VAL A 40 -10.39 -7.39 -0.38
C VAL A 40 -11.73 -7.91 0.10
N PRO A 41 -11.84 -8.34 1.37
CA PRO A 41 -13.13 -8.82 1.89
C PRO A 41 -14.22 -7.78 1.73
N PRO A 42 -15.40 -8.18 1.28
CA PRO A 42 -16.50 -7.23 1.06
C PRO A 42 -17.03 -6.62 2.36
N SER A 43 -16.68 -7.19 3.49
CA SER A 43 -17.12 -6.68 4.78
C SER A 43 -16.44 -5.38 5.18
N LEU A 44 -15.34 -5.01 4.52
CA LEU A 44 -14.66 -3.77 4.85
C LEU A 44 -15.49 -2.60 4.35
N PRO A 45 -15.83 -1.67 5.23
CA PRO A 45 -16.63 -0.53 4.79
C PRO A 45 -15.82 0.38 3.89
N ARG A 46 -16.51 0.96 2.92
CA ARG A 46 -15.88 1.93 2.06
C ARG A 46 -15.94 3.28 2.77
N LEU A 47 -14.78 3.87 2.97
CA LEU A 47 -14.72 5.18 3.57
C LEU A 47 -15.14 6.23 2.57
N ARG A 48 -15.59 7.35 3.10
CA ARG A 48 -15.93 8.49 2.26
C ARG A 48 -14.66 9.05 1.66
N GLY A 49 -14.82 9.65 0.48
CA GLY A 49 -13.71 10.31 -0.17
C GLY A 49 -13.23 9.54 -1.37
N LYS A 50 -12.13 9.97 -1.89
CA LYS A 50 -11.54 9.36 -3.06
C LYS A 50 -10.73 8.16 -2.63
N GLY A 51 -10.69 7.18 -3.51
CA GLY A 51 -9.92 6.00 -3.20
C GLY A 51 -9.79 5.12 -4.41
N ALA A 52 -9.05 4.04 -4.23
CA ALA A 52 -8.86 3.07 -5.29
C ALA A 52 -8.73 1.70 -4.67
N GLN A 53 -9.22 0.71 -5.39
CA GLN A 53 -9.10 -0.68 -5.01
C GLN A 53 -8.42 -1.45 -6.11
N ALA A 54 -7.58 -2.38 -5.69
CA ALA A 54 -6.99 -3.34 -6.59
C ALA A 54 -7.02 -4.68 -5.87
N GLU A 55 -6.68 -5.73 -6.57
CA GLU A 55 -6.69 -7.06 -5.97
C GLU A 55 -5.83 -7.06 -4.71
N GLY A 56 -6.45 -7.38 -3.59
CA GLY A 56 -5.75 -7.51 -2.31
C GLY A 56 -5.44 -6.22 -1.59
N LEU A 57 -5.83 -5.05 -2.13
CA LEU A 57 -5.51 -3.81 -1.43
C LEU A 57 -6.53 -2.72 -1.73
N ARG A 58 -6.60 -1.77 -0.81
CA ARG A 58 -7.47 -0.63 -0.95
C ARG A 58 -6.76 0.59 -0.35
N VAL A 59 -6.83 1.70 -1.07
CA VAL A 59 -6.27 2.97 -0.63
C VAL A 59 -7.39 3.98 -0.63
N ASP A 60 -7.60 4.62 0.51
CA ASP A 60 -8.63 5.67 0.65
C ASP A 60 -7.94 6.99 0.95
N VAL A 61 -8.34 8.03 0.22
CA VAL A 61 -7.88 9.38 0.46
C VAL A 61 -8.96 10.10 1.26
N LEU A 62 -8.62 10.52 2.46
CA LEU A 62 -9.58 11.13 3.38
C LEU A 62 -9.74 12.61 3.09
N GLU A 63 -10.70 13.24 3.77
CA GLU A 63 -11.01 14.64 3.51
C GLU A 63 -9.86 15.58 3.84
N ASP A 64 -9.04 15.21 4.81
CA ASP A 64 -7.86 16.00 5.14
C ASP A 64 -6.66 15.66 4.27
N GLU A 65 -6.88 14.89 3.21
CA GLU A 65 -5.88 14.47 2.24
C GLU A 65 -4.84 13.49 2.80
N THR A 66 -5.08 12.95 3.99
CA THR A 66 -4.28 11.83 4.45
C THR A 66 -4.82 10.54 3.82
N VAL A 67 -4.00 9.50 3.88
CA VAL A 67 -4.28 8.24 3.18
C VAL A 67 -4.33 7.11 4.18
N THR A 68 -5.32 6.24 4.03
CA THR A 68 -5.36 4.97 4.74
C THR A 68 -5.21 3.83 3.74
N VAL A 69 -4.54 2.77 4.18
CA VAL A 69 -4.23 1.63 3.31
C VAL A 69 -4.65 0.36 4.03
N ASP A 70 -5.33 -0.50 3.30
CA ASP A 70 -5.58 -1.87 3.73
C ASP A 70 -4.97 -2.80 2.70
N VAL A 71 -4.13 -3.72 3.15
CA VAL A 71 -3.49 -4.67 2.25
C VAL A 71 -3.61 -6.07 2.83
N HIS A 72 -4.00 -7.00 2.00
CA HIS A 72 -4.18 -8.41 2.34
C HIS A 72 -3.12 -9.22 1.62
N VAL A 73 -2.37 -10.00 2.36
CA VAL A 73 -1.23 -10.73 1.80
C VAL A 73 -1.32 -12.21 2.15
N ILE A 74 -0.66 -12.99 1.31
CA ILE A 74 -0.43 -14.40 1.56
C ILE A 74 1.05 -14.54 1.84
N ALA A 75 1.38 -15.10 2.97
CA ALA A 75 2.74 -15.09 3.50
C ALA A 75 3.44 -16.43 3.31
N ASP A 76 4.74 -16.34 3.24
CA ASP A 76 5.62 -17.50 3.23
C ASP A 76 5.64 -18.10 4.65
N PRO A 77 5.58 -19.42 4.80
CA PRO A 77 5.57 -20.03 6.13
C PRO A 77 6.88 -19.83 6.91
N ASN A 78 7.94 -19.50 6.23
CA ASN A 78 9.22 -19.28 6.91
C ASN A 78 9.39 -17.85 7.40
N ALA A 79 8.44 -16.98 7.10
CA ALA A 79 8.52 -15.59 7.52
C ALA A 79 8.04 -15.47 8.97
N SER A 80 8.66 -14.52 9.69
CA SER A 80 8.12 -14.12 10.97
C SER A 80 6.95 -13.19 10.70
N LEU A 81 5.74 -13.65 10.98
CA LEU A 81 4.53 -12.92 10.56
C LEU A 81 4.42 -11.54 11.20
N THR A 82 4.77 -11.45 12.49
CA THR A 82 4.71 -10.17 13.18
C THR A 82 5.69 -9.18 12.57
N ASP A 83 6.92 -9.63 12.34
CA ASP A 83 7.93 -8.76 11.74
C ASP A 83 7.58 -8.40 10.31
N LEU A 84 7.06 -9.36 9.56
CA LEU A 84 6.63 -9.11 8.19
C LEU A 84 5.62 -7.98 8.15
N GLY A 85 4.60 -8.06 9.02
CA GLY A 85 3.57 -7.04 9.06
C GLY A 85 4.15 -5.66 9.35
N LYS A 86 5.04 -5.58 10.33
CA LYS A 86 5.63 -4.29 10.71
C LYS A 86 6.52 -3.72 9.62
N VAL A 87 7.31 -4.57 8.97
CA VAL A 87 8.18 -4.09 7.91
C VAL A 87 7.37 -3.64 6.71
N VAL A 88 6.33 -4.39 6.35
CA VAL A 88 5.47 -4.02 5.24
C VAL A 88 4.77 -2.68 5.53
N GLN A 89 4.26 -2.50 6.75
CA GLN A 89 3.67 -1.22 7.14
C GLN A 89 4.63 -0.06 6.91
N THR A 90 5.86 -0.22 7.38
CA THR A 90 6.86 0.83 7.26
C THR A 90 7.21 1.09 5.81
N GLN A 91 7.38 0.04 5.03
CA GLN A 91 7.76 0.18 3.63
C GLN A 91 6.66 0.86 2.83
N ILE A 92 5.42 0.52 3.09
CA ILE A 92 4.29 1.16 2.40
C ILE A 92 4.23 2.64 2.75
N ALA A 93 4.31 2.95 4.04
CA ALA A 93 4.22 4.34 4.46
C ALA A 93 5.35 5.17 3.86
N ARG A 94 6.57 4.66 3.90
CA ARG A 94 7.72 5.37 3.34
C ARG A 94 7.60 5.58 1.84
N ALA A 95 7.14 4.54 1.13
CA ALA A 95 7.01 4.63 -0.31
C ALA A 95 5.98 5.68 -0.69
N LEU A 96 4.84 5.69 -0.02
CA LEU A 96 3.79 6.66 -0.31
C LEU A 96 4.25 8.08 0.00
N GLU A 97 4.91 8.27 1.14
CA GLU A 97 5.40 9.60 1.50
C GLU A 97 6.49 10.07 0.56
N HIS A 98 7.38 9.19 0.17
CA HIS A 98 8.53 9.55 -0.62
C HIS A 98 8.20 9.73 -2.10
N ILE A 99 7.42 8.81 -2.66
CA ILE A 99 7.12 8.82 -4.09
C ILE A 99 5.96 9.75 -4.40
N ALA A 100 4.89 9.65 -3.62
CA ALA A 100 3.67 10.41 -3.89
C ALA A 100 3.53 11.68 -3.05
N GLY A 101 4.34 11.82 -2.01
CA GLY A 101 4.28 13.00 -1.17
C GLY A 101 3.03 13.10 -0.33
N VAL A 102 2.34 11.99 -0.10
CA VAL A 102 1.11 11.99 0.69
C VAL A 102 1.42 11.63 2.14
N GLN A 103 0.59 12.13 3.06
CA GLN A 103 0.68 11.74 4.46
C GLN A 103 -0.13 10.49 4.69
N VAL A 104 0.50 9.51 5.32
CA VAL A 104 -0.16 8.23 5.59
C VAL A 104 -0.69 8.23 7.00
N ARG A 105 -1.99 8.03 7.14
CA ARG A 105 -2.64 8.00 8.44
C ARG A 105 -2.56 6.63 9.07
N SER A 106 -2.78 5.58 8.29
CA SER A 106 -2.67 4.23 8.80
C SER A 106 -2.42 3.26 7.66
N VAL A 107 -1.73 2.18 7.99
CA VAL A 107 -1.52 1.06 7.07
C VAL A 107 -1.91 -0.19 7.85
N ASN A 108 -2.93 -0.88 7.36
CA ASN A 108 -3.39 -2.12 7.96
C ASN A 108 -2.95 -3.27 7.09
N VAL A 109 -2.19 -4.18 7.67
CA VAL A 109 -1.69 -5.34 6.95
C VAL A 109 -2.41 -6.56 7.50
N PHE A 110 -3.11 -7.25 6.64
CA PHE A 110 -3.84 -8.47 6.98
C PHE A 110 -3.12 -9.64 6.35
N ILE A 111 -2.67 -10.57 7.17
CA ILE A 111 -2.07 -11.79 6.69
C ILE A 111 -3.20 -12.81 6.65
N ASP A 112 -3.75 -13.00 5.46
CA ASP A 112 -4.95 -13.81 5.30
C ASP A 112 -4.65 -15.29 5.26
N GLU A 113 -3.45 -15.65 4.83
CA GLU A 113 -3.13 -17.05 4.62
C GLU A 113 -1.64 -17.25 4.61
N ILE A 114 -1.21 -18.42 5.06
CA ILE A 114 0.15 -18.88 4.91
C ILE A 114 0.11 -19.99 3.87
N GLU A 115 0.96 -19.90 2.87
CA GLU A 115 0.95 -20.89 1.81
C GLU A 115 2.25 -21.66 1.82
N PHE A 116 2.13 -22.95 2.02
CA PHE A 116 3.29 -23.82 2.01
C PHE A 116 3.60 -24.23 0.58
N ASP A 117 4.89 -24.42 0.31
CA ASP A 117 5.32 -24.84 -0.99
C ASP A 117 4.83 -26.25 -1.26
N ALA A 118 3.99 -26.38 -2.27
CA ALA A 118 3.39 -27.67 -2.61
C ALA A 118 4.31 -28.52 -3.46
N SER A 119 5.45 -28.01 -3.86
CA SER A 119 6.34 -28.72 -4.74
C SER A 119 7.25 -29.71 -4.03
N VAL A 120 7.09 -29.85 -2.75
CA VAL A 120 7.90 -30.76 -1.97
C VAL A 120 7.59 -32.20 -2.30
#